data_e6d6225def875686149423cee5fe0f61
#
_entry.id   e6d6225def875686149423cee5fe0f61
#
_cell.length_a   1.000
_cell.length_b   1.000
_cell.length_c   1.000
_cell.angle_alpha   90.00
_cell.angle_beta   90.00
_cell.angle_gamma   90.00
#
_symmetry.space_group_name_H-M   'P 1'
#
loop_
_entity.id
_entity.type
_entity.pdbx_description
1 polymer ?
#
loop_
_entity_poly.entity_id
_entity_poly.type
_entity_poly.pdbx_seq_one_letter_code
_entity_poly.pdbx_strand_id
1 'polypeptide(L)'
;MIKFLLLLTGLFGVTARFNEFVPILDAEPYHVQHELNTSLPPSFSWSNVDNVNYLTKNLNQHIPVYCGSCWAHGSISSLADRIKIMRKAAWPDINLSIQFLLNCKMGGSCNGGDHLATYQAIHEYGSIPFEDCMIDQACSIDSREEGCS
;
A
#
# COMPACT_ATOMS: atom_id res chain seq x y z
N MET A 1 44.50 16.30 42.41
CA MET A 1 43.98 16.63 41.05
C MET A 1 43.44 15.36 40.44
N ILE A 2 42.12 15.13 40.54
CA ILE A 2 41.43 13.96 40.02
C ILE A 2 40.90 14.35 38.66
N LYS A 3 41.42 13.70 37.60
CA LYS A 3 40.88 13.84 36.24
C LYS A 3 39.60 13.06 36.11
N PHE A 4 38.47 13.74 35.97
CA PHE A 4 37.19 13.15 35.58
C PHE A 4 37.26 12.77 34.10
N LEU A 5 37.29 11.46 33.84
CA LEU A 5 37.17 10.89 32.50
C LEU A 5 35.65 10.78 32.18
N LEU A 6 35.12 11.73 31.44
CA LEU A 6 33.76 11.66 30.90
C LEU A 6 33.72 10.59 29.80
N LEU A 7 33.19 9.41 30.15
CA LEU A 7 32.76 8.41 29.19
C LEU A 7 31.49 8.92 28.49
N LEU A 8 31.65 9.47 27.28
CA LEU A 8 30.58 9.68 26.34
C LEU A 8 30.14 8.31 25.80
N THR A 9 29.21 7.66 26.52
CA THR A 9 28.43 6.58 25.92
C THR A 9 27.46 7.19 24.91
N GLY A 10 27.87 7.17 23.64
CA GLY A 10 26.97 7.49 22.55
C GLY A 10 25.83 6.46 22.55
N LEU A 11 24.67 6.87 23.04
CA LEU A 11 23.43 6.18 22.74
C LEU A 11 23.20 6.31 21.22
N PHE A 12 23.63 5.29 20.47
CA PHE A 12 23.06 5.04 19.16
C PHE A 12 21.62 4.65 19.38
N GLY A 13 20.74 5.64 19.41
CA GLY A 13 19.33 5.43 19.29
C GLY A 13 19.09 4.76 17.93
N VAL A 14 18.85 3.47 17.93
CA VAL A 14 18.21 2.81 16.81
C VAL A 14 16.82 3.42 16.74
N THR A 15 16.68 4.49 15.97
CA THR A 15 15.37 4.99 15.57
C THR A 15 14.80 3.93 14.65
N ALA A 16 14.06 2.97 15.22
CA ALA A 16 13.16 2.16 14.43
C ALA A 16 12.27 3.16 13.68
N ARG A 17 12.42 3.25 12.37
CA ARG A 17 11.53 4.05 11.53
C ARG A 17 10.20 3.32 11.48
N PHE A 18 9.38 3.56 12.48
CA PHE A 18 7.98 3.20 12.43
C PHE A 18 7.31 4.16 11.47
N ASN A 19 6.62 3.60 10.49
CA ASN A 19 5.67 4.21 9.58
C ASN A 19 5.79 5.75 9.53
N GLU A 20 6.50 6.29 8.57
CA GLU A 20 6.75 7.75 8.45
C GLU A 20 5.46 8.55 8.22
N PHE A 21 4.32 7.87 8.26
CA PHE A 21 3.03 8.43 7.89
C PHE A 21 2.11 8.63 9.10
N VAL A 22 1.51 9.82 9.18
CA VAL A 22 0.46 10.11 10.16
C VAL A 22 -0.88 9.66 9.55
N PRO A 23 -1.59 8.69 10.16
CA PRO A 23 -2.86 8.22 9.64
C PRO A 23 -3.88 9.37 9.55
N ILE A 24 -4.62 9.44 8.44
CA ILE A 24 -5.78 10.32 8.32
C ILE A 24 -6.93 9.65 9.06
N LEU A 25 -7.24 10.13 10.27
CA LEU A 25 -8.23 9.50 11.16
C LEU A 25 -9.66 10.04 11.00
N ASP A 26 -9.90 10.95 10.04
CA ASP A 26 -11.18 11.68 9.93
C ASP A 26 -12.27 10.94 9.13
N ALA A 27 -12.02 9.71 8.67
CA ALA A 27 -13.04 8.94 7.97
C ALA A 27 -13.91 8.15 8.95
N GLU A 28 -15.14 8.57 9.14
CA GLU A 28 -16.12 7.76 9.87
C GLU A 28 -16.43 6.46 9.11
N PRO A 29 -16.51 5.33 9.82
CA PRO A 29 -16.88 4.06 9.19
C PRO A 29 -18.24 4.14 8.49
N TYR A 30 -18.34 3.56 7.29
CA TYR A 30 -19.55 3.61 6.46
C TYR A 30 -20.82 3.14 7.18
N HIS A 31 -20.71 2.16 8.07
CA HIS A 31 -21.86 1.62 8.84
C HIS A 31 -22.41 2.60 9.88
N VAL A 32 -21.62 3.62 10.29
CA VAL A 32 -22.08 4.68 11.18
C VAL A 32 -22.88 5.72 10.42
N GLN A 33 -22.55 5.94 9.14
CA GLN A 33 -23.20 6.92 8.26
C GLN A 33 -24.51 6.40 7.66
N HIS A 34 -24.68 5.07 7.58
CA HIS A 34 -25.82 4.43 6.94
C HIS A 34 -26.43 3.38 7.86
N GLU A 35 -27.68 3.56 8.25
CA GLU A 35 -28.45 2.51 8.94
C GLU A 35 -28.64 1.32 8.01
N LEU A 36 -27.83 0.27 8.18
CA LEU A 36 -27.95 -0.98 7.43
C LEU A 36 -29.14 -1.79 7.96
N ASN A 37 -30.31 -1.52 7.43
CA ASN A 37 -31.56 -2.25 7.77
C ASN A 37 -31.70 -3.60 7.03
N THR A 38 -30.61 -4.13 6.47
CA THR A 38 -30.62 -5.38 5.71
C THR A 38 -29.90 -6.48 6.48
N SER A 39 -30.50 -7.68 6.54
CA SER A 39 -29.81 -8.86 7.06
C SER A 39 -28.62 -9.19 6.14
N LEU A 40 -27.41 -9.12 6.69
CA LEU A 40 -26.20 -9.49 5.97
C LEU A 40 -26.16 -11.03 5.80
N PRO A 41 -25.60 -11.53 4.70
CA PRO A 41 -25.40 -12.97 4.53
C PRO A 41 -24.39 -13.49 5.58
N PRO A 42 -24.52 -14.77 6.01
CA PRO A 42 -23.63 -15.35 7.02
C PRO A 42 -22.16 -15.43 6.58
N SER A 43 -21.92 -15.43 5.27
CA SER A 43 -20.58 -15.37 4.68
C SER A 43 -20.65 -14.68 3.32
N PHE A 44 -19.58 -13.99 2.96
CA PHE A 44 -19.44 -13.35 1.66
C PHE A 44 -17.98 -13.37 1.21
N SER A 45 -17.74 -13.61 -0.08
CA SER A 45 -16.41 -13.53 -0.67
C SER A 45 -16.47 -13.00 -2.10
N TRP A 46 -15.70 -11.97 -2.38
CA TRP A 46 -15.55 -11.45 -3.75
C TRP A 46 -14.88 -12.43 -4.71
N SER A 47 -14.21 -13.47 -4.21
CA SER A 47 -13.65 -14.53 -5.05
C SER A 47 -14.70 -15.44 -5.69
N ASN A 48 -15.94 -15.42 -5.17
CA ASN A 48 -17.02 -16.22 -5.70
C ASN A 48 -18.38 -15.55 -5.42
N VAL A 49 -18.79 -14.68 -6.30
CA VAL A 49 -20.13 -14.09 -6.33
C VAL A 49 -20.82 -14.58 -7.59
N ASP A 50 -21.85 -15.43 -7.44
CA ASP A 50 -22.57 -16.05 -8.56
C ASP A 50 -21.64 -16.79 -9.56
N ASN A 51 -20.64 -17.50 -9.04
CA ASN A 51 -19.59 -18.19 -9.80
C ASN A 51 -18.64 -17.25 -10.58
N VAL A 52 -18.62 -15.97 -10.27
CA VAL A 52 -17.70 -15.00 -10.85
C VAL A 52 -16.66 -14.60 -9.80
N ASN A 53 -15.37 -14.62 -10.19
CA ASN A 53 -14.28 -14.13 -9.37
C ASN A 53 -14.01 -12.64 -9.68
N TYR A 54 -14.23 -11.80 -8.67
CA TYR A 54 -13.99 -10.34 -8.76
C TYR A 54 -12.64 -9.90 -8.21
N LEU A 55 -11.81 -10.84 -7.72
CA LEU A 55 -10.48 -10.52 -7.26
C LEU A 55 -9.47 -10.54 -8.41
N THR A 56 -8.49 -9.67 -8.35
CA THR A 56 -7.32 -9.64 -9.21
C THR A 56 -6.24 -10.61 -8.72
N LYS A 57 -5.06 -10.60 -9.33
CA LYS A 57 -3.97 -11.51 -8.99
C LYS A 57 -3.38 -11.24 -7.60
N ASN A 58 -2.88 -12.30 -6.95
CA ASN A 58 -2.08 -12.17 -5.75
C ASN A 58 -0.65 -11.71 -6.09
N LEU A 59 -0.11 -10.81 -5.30
CA LEU A 59 1.21 -10.23 -5.47
C LEU A 59 2.08 -10.52 -4.23
N ASN A 60 3.40 -10.47 -4.40
CA ASN A 60 4.36 -10.67 -3.31
C ASN A 60 5.32 -9.49 -3.23
N GLN A 61 5.27 -8.75 -2.11
CA GLN A 61 6.07 -7.54 -1.89
C GLN A 61 7.59 -7.80 -1.72
N HIS A 62 8.01 -9.06 -1.61
CA HIS A 62 9.41 -9.45 -1.39
C HIS A 62 10.06 -10.05 -2.63
N ILE A 63 9.52 -9.79 -3.80
CA ILE A 63 10.05 -10.23 -5.08
C ILE A 63 10.20 -9.01 -6.01
N PRO A 64 11.40 -8.75 -6.56
CA PRO A 64 12.63 -9.59 -6.52
C PRO A 64 13.45 -9.48 -5.22
N VAL A 65 13.24 -8.45 -4.39
CA VAL A 65 13.98 -8.20 -3.14
C VAL A 65 13.03 -7.80 -2.03
N TYR A 66 13.54 -7.73 -0.81
CA TYR A 66 12.72 -7.29 0.34
C TYR A 66 12.33 -5.81 0.21
N CYS A 67 11.03 -5.53 0.31
CA CYS A 67 10.49 -4.17 0.39
C CYS A 67 9.30 -4.16 1.35
N GLY A 68 9.26 -3.20 2.27
CA GLY A 68 8.15 -3.00 3.21
C GLY A 68 6.97 -2.26 2.57
N SER A 69 6.50 -2.75 1.41
CA SER A 69 5.47 -2.12 0.58
C SER A 69 4.06 -2.72 0.74
N CYS A 70 3.78 -3.38 1.87
CA CYS A 70 2.44 -3.96 2.13
C CYS A 70 1.32 -2.93 2.01
N TRP A 71 1.55 -1.68 2.42
CA TRP A 71 0.65 -0.55 2.27
C TRP A 71 0.29 -0.30 0.80
N ALA A 72 1.28 -0.31 -0.10
CA ALA A 72 1.08 -0.12 -1.55
C ALA A 72 0.37 -1.31 -2.18
N HIS A 73 0.81 -2.54 -1.86
CA HIS A 73 0.19 -3.78 -2.35
C HIS A 73 -1.28 -3.88 -1.94
N GLY A 74 -1.59 -3.64 -0.65
CA GLY A 74 -2.96 -3.67 -0.16
C GLY A 74 -3.85 -2.60 -0.81
N SER A 75 -3.35 -1.36 -0.95
CA SER A 75 -4.08 -0.26 -1.58
C SER A 75 -4.37 -0.54 -3.06
N ILE A 76 -3.35 -0.95 -3.80
CA ILE A 76 -3.46 -1.17 -5.24
C ILE A 76 -4.30 -2.40 -5.57
N SER A 77 -4.12 -3.50 -4.87
CA SER A 77 -4.97 -4.69 -5.06
C SER A 77 -6.44 -4.38 -4.78
N SER A 78 -6.72 -3.67 -3.69
CA SER A 78 -8.10 -3.26 -3.37
C SER A 78 -8.69 -2.32 -4.43
N LEU A 79 -7.90 -1.40 -4.98
CA LEU A 79 -8.34 -0.49 -6.05
C LEU A 79 -8.60 -1.26 -7.35
N ALA A 80 -7.70 -2.18 -7.72
CA ALA A 80 -7.85 -3.02 -8.90
C ALA A 80 -9.09 -3.93 -8.80
N ASP A 81 -9.32 -4.53 -7.63
CA ASP A 81 -10.52 -5.33 -7.36
C ASP A 81 -11.80 -4.48 -7.47
N ARG A 82 -11.81 -3.26 -6.92
CA ARG A 82 -12.94 -2.32 -7.08
C ARG A 82 -13.21 -1.98 -8.54
N ILE A 83 -12.17 -1.75 -9.34
CA ILE A 83 -12.31 -1.52 -10.78
C ILE A 83 -12.92 -2.76 -11.46
N LYS A 84 -12.46 -3.96 -11.10
CA LYS A 84 -13.00 -5.22 -11.63
C LYS A 84 -14.47 -5.40 -11.27
N ILE A 85 -14.85 -5.09 -10.03
CA ILE A 85 -16.26 -5.11 -9.58
C ILE A 85 -17.09 -4.12 -10.41
N MET A 86 -16.66 -2.88 -10.57
CA MET A 86 -17.36 -1.87 -11.36
C MET A 86 -17.51 -2.27 -12.82
N ARG A 87 -16.52 -2.95 -13.38
CA ARG A 87 -16.53 -3.48 -14.75
C ARG A 87 -17.27 -4.81 -14.87
N LYS A 88 -17.88 -5.33 -13.79
CA LYS A 88 -18.58 -6.63 -13.75
C LYS A 88 -17.69 -7.78 -14.24
N ALA A 89 -16.44 -7.78 -13.83
CA ALA A 89 -15.40 -8.73 -14.21
C ALA A 89 -15.15 -8.83 -15.73
N ALA A 90 -15.44 -7.76 -16.49
CA ALA A 90 -15.14 -7.70 -17.93
C ALA A 90 -13.61 -7.76 -18.14
N TRP A 91 -13.21 -8.62 -19.07
CA TRP A 91 -11.80 -8.73 -19.50
C TRP A 91 -11.35 -7.45 -20.25
N PRO A 92 -10.06 -7.07 -20.18
CA PRO A 92 -8.98 -7.62 -19.35
C PRO A 92 -9.05 -7.15 -17.90
N ASP A 93 -8.42 -7.91 -16.99
CA ASP A 93 -8.17 -7.47 -15.62
C ASP A 93 -7.25 -6.25 -15.62
N ILE A 94 -7.56 -5.28 -14.76
CA ILE A 94 -6.78 -4.04 -14.64
C ILE A 94 -5.81 -4.20 -13.49
N ASN A 95 -4.54 -4.47 -13.80
CA ASN A 95 -3.45 -4.52 -12.84
C ASN A 95 -2.73 -3.19 -12.82
N LEU A 96 -2.72 -2.54 -11.66
CA LEU A 96 -2.14 -1.21 -11.48
C LEU A 96 -0.70 -1.31 -10.96
N SER A 97 0.14 -0.32 -11.29
CA SER A 97 1.55 -0.33 -10.94
C SER A 97 1.79 0.03 -9.47
N ILE A 98 2.35 -0.91 -8.71
CA ILE A 98 2.85 -0.69 -7.36
C ILE A 98 4.14 0.12 -7.39
N GLN A 99 5.04 -0.19 -8.34
CA GLN A 99 6.32 0.52 -8.50
C GLN A 99 6.14 2.01 -8.73
N PHE A 100 5.08 2.42 -9.42
CA PHE A 100 4.76 3.83 -9.60
C PHE A 100 4.53 4.56 -8.26
N LEU A 101 3.82 3.93 -7.33
CA LEU A 101 3.63 4.50 -5.99
C LEU A 101 4.95 4.66 -5.24
N LEU A 102 5.82 3.66 -5.33
CA LEU A 102 7.13 3.66 -4.67
C LEU A 102 8.04 4.75 -5.25
N ASN A 103 8.10 4.88 -6.58
CA ASN A 103 8.93 5.88 -7.25
C ASN A 103 8.44 7.31 -7.00
N CYS A 104 7.12 7.50 -6.96
CA CYS A 104 6.51 8.82 -6.76
C CYS A 104 6.26 9.14 -5.28
N LYS A 105 6.65 8.27 -4.34
CA LYS A 105 6.41 8.40 -2.89
C LYS A 105 4.93 8.67 -2.54
N MET A 106 4.03 8.03 -3.25
CA MET A 106 2.60 8.22 -3.10
C MET A 106 2.03 7.43 -1.92
N GLY A 107 2.37 7.84 -0.71
CA GLY A 107 1.89 7.25 0.53
C GLY A 107 2.95 6.52 1.36
N GLY A 108 4.21 6.42 0.89
CA GLY A 108 5.29 5.80 1.64
C GLY A 108 6.49 5.36 0.80
N SER A 109 7.23 4.39 1.33
CA SER A 109 8.46 3.84 0.73
C SER A 109 8.59 2.35 1.06
N CYS A 110 9.73 1.72 0.71
CA CYS A 110 10.09 0.37 1.18
C CYS A 110 10.27 0.27 2.71
N ASN A 111 10.27 1.40 3.43
CA ASN A 111 10.35 1.45 4.90
C ASN A 111 8.97 1.50 5.58
N GLY A 112 7.90 1.54 4.83
CA GLY A 112 6.53 1.62 5.29
C GLY A 112 5.73 2.75 4.63
N GLY A 113 4.43 2.78 4.89
CA GLY A 113 3.53 3.80 4.34
C GLY A 113 2.10 3.62 4.83
N ASP A 114 1.19 4.41 4.26
CA ASP A 114 -0.21 4.45 4.64
C ASP A 114 -1.14 4.37 3.42
N HIS A 115 -2.20 3.57 3.55
CA HIS A 115 -3.14 3.33 2.46
C HIS A 115 -4.06 4.53 2.17
N LEU A 116 -4.45 5.31 3.19
CA LEU A 116 -5.29 6.50 2.99
C LEU A 116 -4.51 7.59 2.25
N ALA A 117 -3.25 7.80 2.64
CA ALA A 117 -2.36 8.70 1.90
C ALA A 117 -2.15 8.26 0.46
N THR A 118 -2.06 6.95 0.22
CA THR A 118 -1.96 6.41 -1.13
C THR A 118 -3.19 6.80 -1.95
N TYR A 119 -4.38 6.57 -1.44
CA TYR A 119 -5.61 6.92 -2.16
C TYR A 119 -5.75 8.43 -2.37
N GLN A 120 -5.38 9.24 -1.37
CA GLN A 120 -5.35 10.69 -1.52
C GLN A 120 -4.39 11.12 -2.61
N ALA A 121 -3.15 10.61 -2.60
CA ALA A 121 -2.15 10.93 -3.61
C ALA A 121 -2.57 10.50 -5.02
N ILE A 122 -3.18 9.33 -5.18
CA ILE A 122 -3.75 8.88 -6.47
C ILE A 122 -4.87 9.83 -6.92
N HIS A 123 -5.74 10.25 -6.00
CA HIS A 123 -6.83 11.19 -6.30
C HIS A 123 -6.30 12.55 -6.75
N GLU A 124 -5.30 13.09 -6.05
CA GLU A 124 -4.68 14.37 -6.38
C GLU A 124 -3.90 14.33 -7.70
N TYR A 125 -3.20 13.22 -7.96
CA TYR A 125 -2.47 13.02 -9.22
C TYR A 125 -3.42 12.76 -10.40
N GLY A 126 -4.60 12.21 -10.14
CA GLY A 126 -5.68 11.99 -11.11
C GLY A 126 -5.58 10.69 -11.92
N SER A 127 -4.50 9.92 -11.79
CA SER A 127 -4.33 8.66 -12.51
C SER A 127 -3.29 7.75 -11.85
N ILE A 128 -3.30 6.49 -12.27
CA ILE A 128 -2.26 5.50 -11.95
C ILE A 128 -2.05 4.62 -13.18
N PRO A 129 -0.78 4.37 -13.61
CA PRO A 129 -0.52 3.55 -14.77
C PRO A 129 -0.77 2.06 -14.51
N PHE A 130 -0.93 1.31 -15.60
CA PHE A 130 -0.91 -0.15 -15.55
C PHE A 130 0.47 -0.68 -15.15
N GLU A 131 0.48 -1.86 -14.54
CA GLU A 131 1.70 -2.58 -14.15
C GLU A 131 2.69 -2.77 -15.31
N ASP A 132 2.18 -3.04 -16.53
CA ASP A 132 3.01 -3.24 -17.72
C ASP A 132 3.83 -1.99 -18.09
N CYS A 133 3.37 -0.78 -17.67
CA CYS A 133 4.12 0.46 -17.90
C CYS A 133 5.29 0.60 -16.92
N MET A 134 5.18 0.02 -15.74
CA MET A 134 6.20 0.08 -14.70
C MET A 134 6.05 -1.15 -13.79
N ILE A 135 6.84 -2.20 -14.11
CA ILE A 135 6.84 -3.47 -13.38
C ILE A 135 7.40 -3.27 -11.97
N ASP A 136 6.83 -3.96 -10.99
CA ASP A 136 7.31 -3.90 -9.61
C ASP A 136 8.73 -4.47 -9.49
N GLN A 137 9.64 -3.65 -8.98
CA GLN A 137 11.04 -3.98 -8.72
C GLN A 137 11.32 -4.12 -7.22
N ALA A 138 10.29 -3.94 -6.39
CA ALA A 138 10.37 -3.97 -4.93
C ALA A 138 11.43 -3.01 -4.37
N CYS A 139 11.57 -1.82 -4.95
CA CYS A 139 12.52 -0.82 -4.50
C CYS A 139 11.90 0.59 -4.48
N SER A 140 12.47 1.47 -3.67
CA SER A 140 12.11 2.88 -3.62
C SER A 140 13.37 3.76 -3.69
N ILE A 141 13.21 5.03 -4.02
CA ILE A 141 14.32 6.00 -4.05
C ILE A 141 15.13 6.03 -2.75
N ASP A 142 14.49 5.70 -1.62
CA ASP A 142 15.13 5.66 -0.30
C ASP A 142 15.76 4.29 0.02
N SER A 143 15.45 3.26 -0.73
CA SER A 143 16.15 1.97 -0.64
C SER A 143 17.44 2.08 -1.46
N ARG A 144 18.58 2.12 -0.74
CA ARG A 144 19.91 2.19 -1.36
C ARG A 144 20.36 0.85 -1.98
N GLU A 145 19.43 0.02 -2.40
CA GLU A 145 19.78 -1.22 -3.06
C GLU A 145 20.14 -0.95 -4.52
N GLU A 146 21.26 -1.49 -4.94
CA GLU A 146 21.74 -1.42 -6.31
C GLU A 146 20.68 -1.96 -7.26
N GLY A 147 20.16 -1.13 -8.14
CA GLY A 147 19.19 -1.54 -9.16
C GLY A 147 17.88 -0.76 -9.20
N CYS A 148 17.58 0.08 -8.21
CA CYS A 148 16.46 1.01 -8.29
C CYS A 148 16.89 2.26 -9.08
N SER A 149 16.61 2.32 -10.34
CA SER A 149 16.88 3.47 -11.23
C SER A 149 15.61 4.27 -11.50
#